data_76ef3edc85d82bf4f66f1f8dbb19a1a8
#
_entry.id   76ef3edc85d82bf4f66f1f8dbb19a1a8
#
_cell.length_a   1.000
_cell.length_b   1.000
_cell.length_c   1.000
_cell.angle_alpha   90.00
_cell.angle_beta   90.00
_cell.angle_gamma   90.00
#
_symmetry.space_group_name_H-M   'P 1'
#
loop_
_entity.id
_entity.type
_entity.pdbx_description
1 polymer ?
#
loop_
_entity_poly.entity_id
_entity_poly.type
_entity_poly.pdbx_seq_one_letter_code
_entity_poly.pdbx_strand_id
1 'polypeptide(L)'
;VANPEEAEQVKLMFEMYAEPGTSYGDIVRHFAEHGIKDFSRPALASLLCNPIYVKADLDIYEFFKSQGTVIINDAADFTGTNGCYFYRGRGMKGDTKHNLQGHTLVMAPSEGLVSSELWLKCRKKILANASYQSGRKAVNTWLAGKIKCGRCQKALKAEGSYGRWYFRCSKRSDNKSCEGAGTLRIPDTEAIIYAAMVKKLKPFQTIKGRKNAMKSNPKLTALQVELAQIQHEIETL
;
A
#
# COMPACT_ATOMS: atom_id res chain seq x y z
N VAL A 1 -26.91 -16.65 4.75
CA VAL A 1 -26.38 -17.61 5.73
C VAL A 1 -24.94 -17.86 5.34
N ALA A 2 -23.99 -17.64 6.27
CA ALA A 2 -22.58 -17.91 6.00
C ALA A 2 -22.34 -19.42 5.85
N ASN A 3 -21.53 -19.83 4.86
CA ASN A 3 -21.11 -21.22 4.75
C ASN A 3 -20.23 -21.55 5.96
N PRO A 4 -20.58 -22.56 6.79
CA PRO A 4 -19.83 -22.86 8.00
C PRO A 4 -18.37 -23.24 7.73
N GLU A 5 -18.08 -23.94 6.64
CA GLU A 5 -16.72 -24.30 6.26
C GLU A 5 -15.87 -23.06 5.91
N GLU A 6 -16.44 -22.11 5.16
CA GLU A 6 -15.74 -20.85 4.86
C GLU A 6 -15.56 -19.99 6.11
N ALA A 7 -16.52 -20.02 7.05
CA ALA A 7 -16.40 -19.31 8.32
C ALA A 7 -15.24 -19.82 9.17
N GLU A 8 -15.07 -21.14 9.26
CA GLU A 8 -13.92 -21.74 9.97
C GLU A 8 -12.58 -21.42 9.28
N GLN A 9 -12.55 -21.43 7.95
CA GLN A 9 -11.37 -21.00 7.20
C GLN A 9 -10.99 -19.54 7.51
N VAL A 10 -11.98 -18.64 7.58
CA VAL A 10 -11.75 -17.24 7.94
C VAL A 10 -11.20 -17.11 9.36
N LYS A 11 -11.76 -17.83 10.34
CA LYS A 11 -11.22 -17.84 11.70
C LYS A 11 -9.77 -18.29 11.73
N LEU A 12 -9.45 -19.39 11.06
CA LEU A 12 -8.09 -19.91 10.96
C LEU A 12 -7.13 -18.88 10.36
N MET A 13 -7.55 -18.11 9.34
CA MET A 13 -6.72 -17.03 8.76
C MET A 13 -6.38 -15.96 9.79
N PHE A 14 -7.33 -15.55 10.64
CA PHE A 14 -7.09 -14.59 11.70
C PHE A 14 -6.15 -15.14 12.77
N GLU A 15 -6.36 -16.36 13.22
CA GLU A 15 -5.52 -17.05 14.22
C GLU A 15 -4.09 -17.17 13.72
N MET A 16 -3.87 -17.69 12.52
CA MET A 16 -2.55 -17.81 11.91
C MET A 16 -1.86 -16.44 11.78
N TYR A 17 -2.61 -15.42 11.32
CA TYR A 17 -2.01 -14.10 11.15
C TYR A 17 -1.67 -13.42 12.47
N ALA A 18 -2.40 -13.70 13.53
CA ALA A 18 -2.12 -13.19 14.87
C ALA A 18 -0.81 -13.73 15.46
N GLU A 19 -0.33 -14.88 14.99
CA GLU A 19 0.93 -15.45 15.46
C GLU A 19 2.12 -14.57 15.06
N PRO A 20 3.11 -14.40 16.00
CA PRO A 20 4.33 -13.66 15.70
C PRO A 20 5.08 -14.30 14.52
N GLY A 21 5.59 -13.46 13.61
CA GLY A 21 6.39 -13.91 12.47
C GLY A 21 5.60 -14.43 11.26
N THR A 22 4.33 -14.79 11.40
CA THR A 22 3.52 -15.26 10.27
C THR A 22 3.23 -14.14 9.27
N SER A 23 3.54 -14.38 8.01
CA SER A 23 3.27 -13.47 6.89
C SER A 23 2.03 -13.92 6.11
N TYR A 24 1.49 -13.02 5.26
CA TYR A 24 0.44 -13.39 4.29
C TYR A 24 0.87 -14.55 3.36
N GLY A 25 2.17 -14.65 3.05
CA GLY A 25 2.70 -15.71 2.20
C GLY A 25 2.63 -17.09 2.86
N ASP A 26 2.81 -17.15 4.18
CA ASP A 26 2.76 -18.41 4.92
C ASP A 26 1.33 -18.92 4.99
N ILE A 27 0.35 -18.05 5.21
CA ILE A 27 -1.07 -18.40 5.22
C ILE A 27 -1.50 -18.90 3.82
N VAL A 28 -1.16 -18.16 2.76
CA VAL A 28 -1.48 -18.59 1.38
C VAL A 28 -0.89 -19.96 1.06
N ARG A 29 0.34 -20.21 1.50
CA ARG A 29 1.01 -21.52 1.31
C ARG A 29 0.30 -22.62 2.08
N HIS A 30 -0.01 -22.39 3.35
CA HIS A 30 -0.75 -23.34 4.18
C HIS A 30 -2.08 -23.76 3.54
N PHE A 31 -2.86 -22.78 3.05
CA PHE A 31 -4.14 -23.07 2.41
C PHE A 31 -3.98 -23.82 1.08
N ALA A 32 -2.96 -23.52 0.29
CA ALA A 32 -2.66 -24.24 -0.95
C ALA A 32 -2.24 -25.70 -0.67
N GLU A 33 -1.41 -25.94 0.35
CA GLU A 33 -0.95 -27.28 0.74
C GLU A 33 -2.09 -28.17 1.25
N HIS A 34 -3.12 -27.58 1.84
CA HIS A 34 -4.31 -28.30 2.33
C HIS A 34 -5.45 -28.39 1.31
N GLY A 35 -5.20 -27.98 0.05
CA GLY A 35 -6.21 -28.04 -1.01
C GLY A 35 -7.40 -27.12 -0.80
N ILE A 36 -7.28 -26.14 0.09
CA ILE A 36 -8.27 -25.10 0.33
C ILE A 36 -8.08 -24.01 -0.73
N LYS A 37 -9.15 -23.28 -1.03
CA LYS A 37 -9.20 -22.21 -2.03
C LYS A 37 -7.93 -21.35 -2.09
N ASP A 38 -7.37 -21.16 -3.27
CA ASP A 38 -6.21 -20.31 -3.49
C ASP A 38 -6.55 -18.83 -3.26
N PHE A 39 -5.87 -18.20 -2.33
CA PHE A 39 -6.02 -16.80 -2.01
C PHE A 39 -4.81 -16.00 -2.49
N SER A 40 -5.05 -14.86 -3.12
CA SER A 40 -3.96 -13.91 -3.36
C SER A 40 -3.62 -13.14 -2.08
N ARG A 41 -2.34 -12.79 -1.88
CA ARG A 41 -1.92 -11.96 -0.73
C ARG A 41 -2.72 -10.66 -0.57
N PRO A 42 -3.04 -9.90 -1.64
CA PRO A 42 -3.89 -8.71 -1.53
C PRO A 42 -5.33 -9.02 -1.09
N ALA A 43 -5.91 -10.14 -1.53
CA ALA A 43 -7.23 -10.57 -1.11
C ALA A 43 -7.26 -10.93 0.38
N LEU A 44 -6.27 -11.71 0.85
CA LEU A 44 -6.11 -12.03 2.26
C LEU A 44 -5.95 -10.77 3.13
N ALA A 45 -5.10 -9.82 2.71
CA ALA A 45 -4.94 -8.55 3.41
C ALA A 45 -6.24 -7.75 3.48
N SER A 46 -7.07 -7.79 2.44
CA SER A 46 -8.38 -7.14 2.43
C SER A 46 -9.37 -7.82 3.38
N LEU A 47 -9.37 -9.16 3.41
CA LEU A 47 -10.18 -9.96 4.32
C LEU A 47 -9.85 -9.65 5.78
N LEU A 48 -8.58 -9.70 6.16
CA LEU A 48 -8.13 -9.44 7.53
C LEU A 48 -8.37 -8.00 8.01
N CYS A 49 -8.56 -7.05 7.08
CA CYS A 49 -8.92 -5.67 7.41
C CYS A 49 -10.43 -5.43 7.49
N ASN A 50 -11.26 -6.36 7.03
CA ASN A 50 -12.70 -6.14 6.89
C ASN A 50 -13.40 -6.32 8.25
N PRO A 51 -14.06 -5.27 8.77
CA PRO A 51 -14.72 -5.35 10.07
C PRO A 51 -16.04 -6.12 10.05
N ILE A 52 -16.48 -6.66 8.92
CA ILE A 52 -17.65 -7.55 8.85
C ILE A 52 -17.42 -8.85 9.65
N TYR A 53 -16.16 -9.26 9.78
CA TYR A 53 -15.79 -10.50 10.45
C TYR A 53 -15.60 -10.36 11.96
N VAL A 54 -15.52 -9.15 12.51
CA VAL A 54 -15.33 -8.94 13.95
C VAL A 54 -16.64 -8.89 14.70
N LYS A 55 -16.71 -9.52 15.86
CA LYS A 55 -17.77 -9.31 16.85
C LYS A 55 -17.53 -7.93 17.49
N ALA A 56 -18.17 -6.92 16.93
CA ALA A 56 -17.89 -5.52 17.25
C ALA A 56 -18.44 -5.15 18.62
N ASP A 57 -17.54 -4.87 19.53
CA ASP A 57 -17.77 -4.36 20.88
C ASP A 57 -17.26 -2.93 21.05
N LEU A 58 -17.23 -2.42 22.27
CA LEU A 58 -16.75 -1.08 22.59
C LEU A 58 -15.29 -0.86 22.17
N ASP A 59 -14.44 -1.88 22.21
CA ASP A 59 -13.04 -1.75 21.79
C ASP A 59 -12.93 -1.47 20.29
N ILE A 60 -13.80 -2.08 19.50
CA ILE A 60 -13.92 -1.81 18.05
C ILE A 60 -14.46 -0.40 17.80
N TYR A 61 -15.47 0.03 18.54
CA TYR A 61 -16.00 1.39 18.46
C TYR A 61 -14.90 2.42 18.72
N GLU A 62 -14.18 2.31 19.84
CA GLU A 62 -13.12 3.23 20.24
C GLU A 62 -11.93 3.19 19.24
N PHE A 63 -11.59 2.00 18.73
CA PHE A 63 -10.54 1.87 17.70
C PHE A 63 -10.89 2.70 16.47
N PHE A 64 -12.06 2.51 15.87
CA PHE A 64 -12.45 3.23 14.65
C PHE A 64 -12.63 4.74 14.92
N LYS A 65 -13.17 5.12 16.05
CA LYS A 65 -13.31 6.51 16.50
C LYS A 65 -11.94 7.19 16.62
N SER A 66 -10.96 6.52 17.23
CA SER A 66 -9.59 7.05 17.37
C SER A 66 -8.89 7.25 16.02
N GLN A 67 -9.29 6.50 15.00
CA GLN A 67 -8.77 6.64 13.64
C GLN A 67 -9.50 7.69 12.80
N GLY A 68 -10.45 8.42 13.36
CA GLY A 68 -11.23 9.46 12.67
C GLY A 68 -12.27 8.92 11.69
N THR A 69 -12.75 7.69 11.91
CA THR A 69 -13.85 7.10 11.14
C THR A 69 -15.19 7.70 11.63
N VAL A 70 -16.09 7.97 10.71
CA VAL A 70 -17.47 8.40 11.03
C VAL A 70 -18.29 7.16 11.37
N ILE A 71 -18.71 7.04 12.62
CA ILE A 71 -19.53 5.93 13.10
C ILE A 71 -21.00 6.39 13.16
N ILE A 72 -21.89 5.65 12.52
CA ILE A 72 -23.30 6.01 12.41
C ILE A 72 -24.09 5.55 13.62
N ASN A 73 -23.77 4.40 14.18
CA ASN A 73 -24.44 3.80 15.31
C ASN A 73 -23.93 4.35 16.63
N ASP A 74 -24.77 4.30 17.66
CA ASP A 74 -24.36 4.65 19.02
C ASP A 74 -23.42 3.60 19.62
N ALA A 75 -22.60 4.00 20.59
CA ALA A 75 -21.67 3.09 21.26
C ALA A 75 -22.40 1.91 21.94
N ALA A 76 -23.65 2.11 22.37
CA ALA A 76 -24.49 1.07 22.98
C ALA A 76 -24.88 -0.06 22.02
N ASP A 77 -24.84 0.17 20.70
CA ASP A 77 -25.14 -0.85 19.70
C ASP A 77 -23.98 -1.86 19.54
N PHE A 78 -22.80 -1.53 20.02
CA PHE A 78 -21.61 -2.37 19.94
C PHE A 78 -21.58 -3.42 21.05
N THR A 79 -22.44 -4.42 20.91
CA THR A 79 -22.69 -5.47 21.93
C THR A 79 -21.73 -6.66 21.84
N GLY A 80 -20.79 -6.68 20.90
CA GLY A 80 -19.88 -7.81 20.71
C GLY A 80 -20.50 -9.00 19.95
N THR A 81 -21.58 -8.78 19.21
CA THR A 81 -22.28 -9.84 18.47
C THR A 81 -22.12 -9.65 16.97
N ASN A 82 -22.50 -8.51 16.45
CA ASN A 82 -22.57 -8.24 15.03
C ASN A 82 -21.25 -7.68 14.47
N GLY A 83 -21.01 -7.92 13.18
CA GLY A 83 -19.93 -7.27 12.44
C GLY A 83 -20.28 -5.84 12.02
N CYS A 84 -19.36 -5.20 11.29
CA CYS A 84 -19.59 -3.86 10.75
C CYS A 84 -19.38 -3.79 9.25
N TYR A 85 -20.16 -2.99 8.56
CA TYR A 85 -19.86 -2.55 7.21
C TYR A 85 -18.95 -1.32 7.24
N PHE A 86 -17.99 -1.30 6.34
CA PHE A 86 -17.04 -0.21 6.21
C PHE A 86 -17.11 0.39 4.80
N TYR A 87 -17.58 1.62 4.72
CA TYR A 87 -17.76 2.32 3.46
C TYR A 87 -16.71 3.39 3.24
N ARG A 88 -16.20 3.46 2.02
CA ARG A 88 -15.29 4.52 1.62
C ARG A 88 -16.03 5.87 1.60
N GLY A 89 -15.48 6.88 2.24
CA GLY A 89 -15.99 8.26 2.17
C GLY A 89 -15.99 8.80 0.73
N ARG A 90 -17.00 9.58 0.38
CA ARG A 90 -17.16 10.15 -0.96
C ARG A 90 -15.95 11.05 -1.30
N GLY A 91 -15.37 10.88 -2.48
CA GLY A 91 -14.23 11.66 -2.95
C GLY A 91 -12.87 11.25 -2.37
N MET A 92 -12.82 10.30 -1.45
CA MET A 92 -11.56 9.84 -0.84
C MET A 92 -10.77 8.95 -1.79
N LYS A 93 -9.50 9.29 -1.95
CA LYS A 93 -8.52 8.49 -2.72
C LYS A 93 -7.60 7.77 -1.73
N GLY A 94 -7.13 6.59 -2.13
CA GLY A 94 -6.13 5.86 -1.36
C GLY A 94 -6.61 4.51 -0.83
N ASP A 95 -5.77 3.92 -0.01
CA ASP A 95 -5.96 2.58 0.53
C ASP A 95 -6.74 2.61 1.84
N THR A 96 -7.91 1.98 1.87
CA THR A 96 -8.75 1.83 3.06
C THR A 96 -8.15 0.91 4.13
N LYS A 97 -7.10 0.17 3.81
CA LYS A 97 -6.43 -0.71 4.78
C LYS A 97 -5.59 0.06 5.79
N HIS A 98 -5.01 1.18 5.38
CA HIS A 98 -4.06 1.95 6.18
C HIS A 98 -4.58 3.33 6.59
N ASN A 99 -5.52 3.87 5.84
CA ASN A 99 -6.19 5.12 6.17
C ASN A 99 -7.67 4.86 6.44
N LEU A 100 -8.11 5.11 7.66
CA LEU A 100 -9.50 4.95 8.11
C LEU A 100 -10.22 6.28 8.30
N GLN A 101 -9.50 7.39 8.24
CA GLN A 101 -10.04 8.72 8.46
C GLN A 101 -11.10 9.10 7.42
N GLY A 102 -12.24 9.61 7.87
CA GLY A 102 -13.31 10.09 6.99
C GLY A 102 -14.10 9.00 6.25
N HIS A 103 -13.83 7.74 6.54
CA HIS A 103 -14.66 6.62 6.09
C HIS A 103 -15.84 6.42 7.04
N THR A 104 -16.83 5.64 6.63
CA THR A 104 -18.05 5.42 7.42
C THR A 104 -18.14 3.99 7.89
N LEU A 105 -18.39 3.79 9.18
CA LEU A 105 -18.64 2.49 9.81
C LEU A 105 -20.12 2.41 10.22
N VAL A 106 -20.76 1.28 9.93
CA VAL A 106 -22.15 1.00 10.26
C VAL A 106 -22.27 -0.44 10.74
N MET A 107 -23.04 -0.69 11.81
CA MET A 107 -23.32 -2.05 12.27
C MET A 107 -23.97 -2.88 11.17
N ALA A 108 -23.49 -4.08 10.98
CA ALA A 108 -24.08 -5.04 10.05
C ALA A 108 -25.16 -5.88 10.76
N PRO A 109 -26.16 -6.38 10.02
CA PRO A 109 -27.17 -7.29 10.58
C PRO A 109 -26.61 -8.70 10.80
N SER A 110 -25.43 -9.02 10.24
CA SER A 110 -24.79 -10.32 10.34
C SER A 110 -23.86 -10.42 11.55
N GLU A 111 -23.84 -11.59 12.18
CA GLU A 111 -22.93 -11.89 13.28
C GLU A 111 -21.47 -11.89 12.81
N GLY A 112 -20.57 -11.35 13.66
CA GLY A 112 -19.12 -11.44 13.44
C GLY A 112 -18.59 -12.85 13.74
N LEU A 113 -17.44 -13.18 13.16
CA LEU A 113 -16.84 -14.51 13.28
C LEU A 113 -15.73 -14.59 14.33
N VAL A 114 -14.99 -13.51 14.55
CA VAL A 114 -13.81 -13.47 15.43
C VAL A 114 -13.99 -12.41 16.52
N SER A 115 -13.32 -12.61 17.67
CA SER A 115 -13.35 -11.65 18.76
C SER A 115 -12.69 -10.31 18.37
N SER A 116 -13.08 -9.23 19.05
CA SER A 116 -12.46 -7.91 18.92
C SER A 116 -10.97 -7.94 19.21
N GLU A 117 -10.55 -8.66 20.25
CA GLU A 117 -9.15 -8.83 20.61
C GLU A 117 -8.31 -9.43 19.47
N LEU A 118 -8.76 -10.54 18.88
CA LEU A 118 -8.08 -11.23 17.80
C LEU A 118 -8.01 -10.33 16.55
N TRP A 119 -9.13 -9.69 16.20
CA TRP A 119 -9.18 -8.78 15.06
C TRP A 119 -8.25 -7.57 15.25
N LEU A 120 -8.27 -6.94 16.43
CA LEU A 120 -7.42 -5.79 16.75
C LEU A 120 -5.94 -6.17 16.75
N LYS A 121 -5.56 -7.37 17.22
CA LYS A 121 -4.20 -7.89 17.16
C LYS A 121 -3.72 -7.97 15.70
N CYS A 122 -4.54 -8.55 14.82
CA CYS A 122 -4.26 -8.59 13.39
C CYS A 122 -4.18 -7.18 12.78
N ARG A 123 -5.11 -6.31 13.13
CA ARG A 123 -5.17 -4.94 12.61
C ARG A 123 -3.95 -4.11 12.99
N LYS A 124 -3.53 -4.16 14.25
CA LYS A 124 -2.31 -3.50 14.75
C LYS A 124 -1.07 -4.00 14.00
N LYS A 125 -0.97 -5.31 13.76
CA LYS A 125 0.13 -5.91 12.97
C LYS A 125 0.13 -5.39 11.53
N ILE A 126 -1.04 -5.26 10.89
CA ILE A 126 -1.16 -4.71 9.54
C ILE A 126 -0.73 -3.24 9.50
N LEU A 127 -1.18 -2.42 10.45
CA LEU A 127 -0.83 -1.00 10.54
C LEU A 127 0.68 -0.82 10.82
N ALA A 128 1.27 -1.63 11.69
CA ALA A 128 2.71 -1.61 11.95
C ALA A 128 3.53 -1.98 10.70
N ASN A 129 3.07 -2.95 9.92
CA ASN A 129 3.71 -3.32 8.66
C ASN A 129 3.51 -2.27 7.55
N ALA A 130 2.52 -1.39 7.67
CA ALA A 130 2.28 -0.30 6.74
C ALA A 130 3.40 0.76 6.74
N SER A 131 4.06 0.95 7.88
CA SER A 131 5.22 1.84 7.98
C SER A 131 6.43 1.37 7.14
N TYR A 132 6.39 0.13 6.66
CA TYR A 132 7.34 -0.42 5.68
C TYR A 132 7.01 0.00 4.24
N GLN A 133 6.07 0.94 4.05
CA GLN A 133 5.68 1.38 2.72
C GLN A 133 6.79 2.16 2.02
N SER A 134 7.24 1.57 0.96
CA SER A 134 7.38 2.10 -0.42
C SER A 134 7.74 3.58 -0.58
N GLY A 135 8.47 4.17 0.33
CA GLY A 135 9.21 5.40 0.08
C GLY A 135 10.69 5.16 -0.21
N ARG A 136 11.15 3.92 -0.18
CA ARG A 136 12.54 3.61 -0.54
C ARG A 136 12.70 3.83 -2.03
N LYS A 137 13.36 4.94 -2.37
CA LYS A 137 13.93 5.14 -3.70
C LYS A 137 14.66 3.84 -4.06
N ALA A 138 14.44 3.35 -5.27
CA ALA A 138 15.09 2.13 -5.73
C ALA A 138 16.61 2.29 -5.60
N VAL A 139 17.19 1.58 -4.66
CA VAL A 139 18.61 1.67 -4.32
C VAL A 139 19.47 1.06 -5.42
N ASN A 140 18.92 0.12 -6.18
CA ASN A 140 19.69 -0.71 -7.11
C ASN A 140 19.73 -0.18 -8.54
N THR A 141 18.86 0.74 -8.91
CA THR A 141 18.80 1.29 -10.27
C THR A 141 17.91 2.54 -10.34
N TRP A 142 18.34 3.54 -11.09
CA TRP A 142 17.54 4.73 -11.39
C TRP A 142 16.39 4.47 -12.39
N LEU A 143 16.42 3.32 -13.05
CA LEU A 143 15.42 2.89 -14.04
C LEU A 143 14.22 2.17 -13.39
N ALA A 144 14.20 1.96 -12.08
CA ALA A 144 13.11 1.28 -11.39
C ALA A 144 11.74 1.91 -11.69
N GLY A 145 10.79 1.09 -12.09
CA GLY A 145 9.44 1.52 -12.45
C GLY A 145 9.31 2.26 -13.79
N LYS A 146 10.43 2.62 -14.44
CA LYS A 146 10.43 3.37 -15.71
C LYS A 146 10.47 2.47 -16.94
N ILE A 147 10.97 1.25 -16.80
CA ILE A 147 11.09 0.28 -17.90
C ILE A 147 9.94 -0.71 -17.82
N LYS A 148 9.38 -1.03 -18.99
CA LYS A 148 8.26 -1.96 -19.12
C LYS A 148 8.66 -3.16 -19.99
N CYS A 149 8.02 -4.30 -19.71
CA CYS A 149 8.14 -5.49 -20.54
C CYS A 149 7.53 -5.25 -21.92
N GLY A 150 8.29 -5.48 -23.00
CA GLY A 150 7.82 -5.31 -24.37
C GLY A 150 6.64 -6.22 -24.75
N ARG A 151 6.48 -7.35 -24.04
CA ARG A 151 5.38 -8.30 -24.32
C ARG A 151 4.09 -7.97 -23.59
N CYS A 152 4.16 -7.66 -22.29
CA CYS A 152 2.95 -7.49 -21.46
C CYS A 152 2.78 -6.06 -20.88
N GLN A 153 3.67 -5.14 -21.19
CA GLN A 153 3.66 -3.73 -20.76
C GLN A 153 3.69 -3.51 -19.22
N LYS A 154 3.87 -4.57 -18.43
CA LYS A 154 4.08 -4.44 -16.98
C LYS A 154 5.52 -4.02 -16.68
N ALA A 155 5.69 -3.34 -15.54
CA ALA A 155 7.02 -2.87 -15.12
C ALA A 155 8.00 -4.03 -14.96
N LEU A 156 9.27 -3.79 -15.33
CA LEU A 156 10.36 -4.67 -14.99
C LEU A 156 10.78 -4.41 -13.54
N LYS A 157 11.03 -5.48 -12.79
CA LYS A 157 11.55 -5.45 -11.43
C LYS A 157 13.06 -5.67 -11.45
N ALA A 158 13.77 -4.99 -10.54
CA ALA A 158 15.16 -5.29 -10.24
C ALA A 158 15.20 -6.49 -9.29
N GLU A 159 15.74 -7.61 -9.73
CA GLU A 159 15.92 -8.83 -8.95
C GLU A 159 17.39 -9.26 -8.99
N GLY A 160 17.90 -9.76 -7.88
CA GLY A 160 19.27 -10.24 -7.82
C GLY A 160 19.80 -10.36 -6.40
N SER A 161 20.99 -10.89 -6.28
CA SER A 161 21.72 -11.06 -5.03
C SER A 161 23.23 -11.02 -5.28
N TYR A 162 24.03 -10.82 -4.21
CA TYR A 162 25.48 -10.85 -4.26
C TYR A 162 26.11 -9.95 -5.35
N GLY A 163 25.58 -8.72 -5.50
CA GLY A 163 26.10 -7.75 -6.47
C GLY A 163 25.69 -7.98 -7.93
N ARG A 164 24.95 -9.04 -8.24
CA ARG A 164 24.44 -9.33 -9.59
C ARG A 164 22.98 -9.00 -9.68
N TRP A 165 22.64 -7.91 -10.37
CA TRP A 165 21.28 -7.38 -10.47
C TRP A 165 20.79 -7.42 -11.93
N TYR A 166 19.52 -7.82 -12.09
CA TYR A 166 18.88 -8.00 -13.39
C TYR A 166 17.49 -7.41 -13.39
N PHE A 167 17.03 -6.94 -14.53
CA PHE A 167 15.64 -6.63 -14.77
C PHE A 167 14.88 -7.88 -15.21
N ARG A 168 13.77 -8.16 -14.55
CA ARG A 168 12.84 -9.23 -14.91
C ARG A 168 11.41 -8.72 -14.99
N CYS A 169 10.60 -9.34 -15.84
CA CYS A 169 9.19 -9.01 -15.95
C CYS A 169 8.45 -9.37 -14.65
N SER A 170 7.70 -8.43 -14.08
CA SER A 170 6.97 -8.68 -12.85
C SER A 170 5.93 -9.79 -12.97
N LYS A 171 5.19 -9.85 -14.10
CA LYS A 171 4.25 -10.95 -14.35
C LYS A 171 4.93 -12.32 -14.46
N ARG A 172 6.14 -12.38 -15.01
CA ARG A 172 6.90 -13.62 -15.06
C ARG A 172 7.37 -14.06 -13.66
N SER A 173 7.85 -13.10 -12.88
CA SER A 173 8.33 -13.39 -11.52
C SER A 173 7.20 -13.77 -10.56
N ASP A 174 6.03 -13.09 -10.67
CA ASP A 174 4.94 -13.27 -9.71
C ASP A 174 4.09 -14.52 -9.97
N ASN A 175 3.69 -14.75 -11.21
CA ASN A 175 2.72 -15.80 -11.55
C ASN A 175 2.99 -16.54 -12.87
N LYS A 176 4.16 -16.36 -13.47
CA LYS A 176 4.58 -16.98 -14.73
C LYS A 176 3.64 -16.73 -15.92
N SER A 177 2.71 -15.77 -15.82
CA SER A 177 1.71 -15.47 -16.87
C SER A 177 2.26 -14.67 -18.05
N CYS A 178 3.57 -14.46 -18.13
CA CYS A 178 4.26 -13.81 -19.23
C CYS A 178 5.61 -14.50 -19.45
N GLU A 179 5.98 -14.76 -20.69
CA GLU A 179 7.32 -15.29 -21.02
C GLU A 179 8.45 -14.31 -20.67
N GLY A 180 8.09 -13.02 -20.47
CA GLY A 180 9.04 -11.97 -20.10
C GLY A 180 9.87 -11.47 -21.27
N ALA A 181 10.77 -10.52 -20.99
CA ALA A 181 11.71 -9.94 -21.93
C ALA A 181 13.13 -10.55 -21.82
N GLY A 182 13.23 -11.75 -21.24
CA GLY A 182 14.53 -12.33 -20.88
C GLY A 182 15.08 -11.76 -19.57
N THR A 183 16.35 -12.01 -19.31
CA THR A 183 17.09 -11.50 -18.16
C THR A 183 18.06 -10.41 -18.64
N LEU A 184 17.82 -9.16 -18.26
CA LEU A 184 18.62 -8.01 -18.66
C LEU A 184 19.50 -7.57 -17.50
N ARG A 185 20.82 -7.57 -17.64
CA ARG A 185 21.71 -7.05 -16.59
C ARG A 185 21.49 -5.55 -16.41
N ILE A 186 21.37 -5.11 -15.16
CA ILE A 186 21.08 -3.70 -14.84
C ILE A 186 22.17 -2.76 -15.38
N PRO A 187 23.47 -2.98 -15.14
CA PRO A 187 24.52 -2.07 -15.64
C PRO A 187 24.51 -1.90 -17.15
N ASP A 188 24.35 -3.00 -17.88
CA ASP A 188 24.36 -2.97 -19.35
C ASP A 188 23.12 -2.22 -19.89
N THR A 189 21.96 -2.44 -19.24
CA THR A 189 20.70 -1.77 -19.61
C THR A 189 20.78 -0.26 -19.31
N GLU A 190 21.36 0.12 -18.19
CA GLU A 190 21.57 1.52 -17.80
C GLU A 190 22.49 2.22 -18.80
N ALA A 191 23.59 1.58 -19.18
CA ALA A 191 24.53 2.14 -20.16
C ALA A 191 23.87 2.39 -21.52
N ILE A 192 23.10 1.42 -22.02
CA ILE A 192 22.37 1.54 -23.31
C ILE A 192 21.36 2.67 -23.27
N ILE A 193 20.55 2.72 -22.20
CA ILE A 193 19.51 3.75 -22.05
C ILE A 193 20.14 5.13 -21.89
N TYR A 194 21.20 5.23 -21.09
CA TYR A 194 21.92 6.49 -20.90
C TYR A 194 22.49 7.01 -22.24
N ALA A 195 23.15 6.15 -23.01
CA ALA A 195 23.67 6.52 -24.32
C ALA A 195 22.55 6.98 -25.28
N ALA A 196 21.41 6.28 -25.27
CA ALA A 196 20.25 6.66 -26.09
C ALA A 196 19.65 8.01 -25.66
N MET A 197 19.59 8.29 -24.35
CA MET A 197 19.14 9.58 -23.82
C MET A 197 20.09 10.70 -24.23
N VAL A 198 21.39 10.52 -24.05
CA VAL A 198 22.40 11.53 -24.46
C VAL A 198 22.30 11.82 -25.95
N LYS A 199 22.16 10.80 -26.80
CA LYS A 199 21.97 10.98 -28.24
C LYS A 199 20.72 11.79 -28.54
N LYS A 200 19.60 11.56 -27.85
CA LYS A 200 18.36 12.33 -28.03
C LYS A 200 18.45 13.76 -27.49
N LEU A 201 19.24 14.00 -26.45
CA LEU A 201 19.39 15.33 -25.84
C LEU A 201 20.39 16.23 -26.58
N LYS A 202 21.35 15.64 -27.32
CA LYS A 202 22.33 16.43 -28.11
C LYS A 202 21.73 17.52 -28.98
N PRO A 203 20.63 17.31 -29.73
CA PRO A 203 20.02 18.38 -30.53
C PRO A 203 19.49 19.54 -29.69
N PHE A 204 19.09 19.30 -28.45
CA PHE A 204 18.57 20.34 -27.55
C PHE A 204 19.68 21.19 -26.93
N GLN A 205 20.90 20.70 -26.83
CA GLN A 205 22.06 21.48 -26.33
C GLN A 205 22.51 22.57 -27.32
N THR A 206 22.19 22.41 -28.60
CA THR A 206 22.51 23.42 -29.65
C THR A 206 21.46 24.51 -29.72
N ILE A 207 20.31 24.35 -29.15
CA ILE A 207 19.33 25.40 -28.99
C ILE A 207 19.85 26.32 -27.88
N LYS A 208 20.58 27.36 -28.24
CA LYS A 208 20.89 28.49 -27.34
C LYS A 208 19.55 29.05 -26.89
N GLY A 209 19.00 28.49 -25.83
CA GLY A 209 17.80 29.03 -25.19
C GLY A 209 18.06 30.48 -24.89
N ARG A 210 17.19 31.38 -25.35
CA ARG A 210 17.06 32.71 -24.74
C ARG A 210 17.11 32.45 -23.24
N LYS A 211 18.05 33.06 -22.55
CA LYS A 211 18.02 33.16 -21.08
C LYS A 211 16.68 33.80 -20.77
N ASN A 212 15.66 33.00 -20.59
CA ASN A 212 14.47 33.48 -19.93
C ASN A 212 14.99 33.83 -18.53
N ALA A 213 15.20 35.14 -18.33
CA ALA A 213 15.35 35.66 -16.99
C ALA A 213 14.23 34.98 -16.20
N MET A 214 14.58 34.28 -15.14
CA MET A 214 13.59 33.67 -14.26
C MET A 214 12.60 34.79 -13.95
N LYS A 215 11.40 34.70 -14.51
CA LYS A 215 10.34 35.63 -14.13
C LYS A 215 10.15 35.39 -12.66
N SER A 216 10.59 36.35 -11.85
CA SER A 216 10.36 36.29 -10.41
C SER A 216 8.88 36.00 -10.21
N ASN A 217 8.56 34.92 -9.52
CA ASN A 217 7.16 34.66 -9.20
C ASN A 217 6.80 35.59 -8.04
N PRO A 218 6.00 36.65 -8.24
CA PRO A 218 5.72 37.64 -7.20
C PRO A 218 5.11 37.03 -5.95
N LYS A 219 4.33 35.92 -6.12
CA LYS A 219 3.75 35.19 -5.01
C LYS A 219 4.81 34.43 -4.17
N LEU A 220 5.81 33.85 -4.83
CA LEU A 220 6.89 33.14 -4.15
C LEU A 220 7.79 34.12 -3.38
N THR A 221 8.06 35.28 -3.95
CA THR A 221 8.81 36.35 -3.29
C THR A 221 8.05 36.90 -2.08
N ALA A 222 6.74 37.14 -2.22
CA ALA A 222 5.89 37.58 -1.11
C ALA A 222 5.88 36.58 0.06
N LEU A 223 5.69 35.30 -0.23
CA LEU A 223 5.72 34.26 0.79
C LEU A 223 7.09 34.11 1.48
N GLN A 224 8.19 34.31 0.74
CA GLN A 224 9.53 34.31 1.33
C GLN A 224 9.76 35.48 2.27
N VAL A 225 9.22 36.66 1.94
CA VAL A 225 9.30 37.86 2.80
C VAL A 225 8.47 37.65 4.07
N GLU A 226 7.25 37.10 3.94
CA GLU A 226 6.36 36.83 5.07
C GLU A 226 6.99 35.78 6.01
N LEU A 227 7.60 34.73 5.47
CA LEU A 227 8.30 33.70 6.24
C LEU A 227 9.51 34.28 7.00
N ALA A 228 10.27 35.18 6.37
CA ALA A 228 11.39 35.84 7.02
C ALA A 228 10.92 36.78 8.14
N GLN A 229 9.78 37.45 7.99
CA GLN A 229 9.19 38.29 9.03
C GLN A 229 8.75 37.45 10.24
N ILE A 230 8.05 36.33 10.02
CA ILE A 230 7.62 35.43 11.09
C ILE A 230 8.83 34.83 11.82
N GLN A 231 9.88 34.44 11.09
CA GLN A 231 11.11 33.94 11.70
C GLN A 231 11.77 34.99 12.60
N HIS A 232 11.82 36.24 12.14
CA HIS A 232 12.38 37.34 12.94
C HIS A 232 11.53 37.64 14.19
N GLU A 233 10.20 37.58 14.09
CA GLU A 233 9.31 37.73 15.24
C GLU A 233 9.51 36.60 16.28
N ILE A 234 9.75 35.36 15.84
CA ILE A 234 10.04 34.24 16.73
C ILE A 234 11.38 34.39 17.45
N GLU A 235 12.40 34.95 16.77
CA GLU A 235 13.73 35.17 17.36
C GLU A 235 13.77 36.35 18.33
N THR A 236 12.76 37.23 18.29
CA THR A 236 12.67 38.42 19.13
C THR A 236 11.74 38.26 20.34
N LEU A 237 11.10 37.12 20.47
CA LEU A 237 10.29 36.70 21.64
C LEU A 237 11.14 35.92 22.65
#